data_6a8c85b853b8d5b13958b2a78272e4bf
#
_entry.id   6a8c85b853b8d5b13958b2a78272e4bf
#
_cell.length_a   1.000
_cell.length_b   1.000
_cell.length_c   1.000
_cell.angle_alpha   90.00
_cell.angle_beta   90.00
_cell.angle_gamma   90.00
#
_symmetry.space_group_name_H-M   'P 1'
#
loop_
_entity.id
_entity.type
_entity.pdbx_description
1 polymer ?
#
loop_
_entity_poly.entity_id
_entity_poly.type
_entity_poly.pdbx_seq_one_letter_code
_entity_poly.pdbx_strand_id
1 'polypeptide(L)'
;MNNVIQSIKTRTIGLIALAITVGLTAIACGGGGGGSTAANAGIPPEQAVDYIHTVLLADRTAYTKHVINRLQTLEGKEKADGVVPAEATEGWQETNGVPLPAQMFRLGSEVAAETADEKGIGFTYNLISTWNINDSHAPKSDFEKKAMEEVNKTGEPYKEYQEIGGQQYFSALYPDKAVAEACVTCHNTHPVHLERYPDKKFEMNDVMGGVIINLPIDEA
;
A
#
# COMPACT_ATOMS: atom_id res chain seq x y z
N MET A 1 22.28 -0.35 -53.18
CA MET A 1 22.73 -1.63 -53.80
C MET A 1 23.30 -2.49 -52.68
N ASN A 2 22.91 -3.71 -52.69
CA ASN A 2 23.24 -4.89 -51.89
C ASN A 2 22.37 -5.21 -50.67
N ASN A 3 21.46 -6.13 -51.02
CA ASN A 3 20.71 -7.03 -50.18
C ASN A 3 21.63 -7.97 -49.39
N VAL A 4 21.27 -8.22 -48.09
CA VAL A 4 21.65 -9.49 -47.47
C VAL A 4 20.39 -10.00 -46.75
N ILE A 5 19.73 -10.93 -47.40
CA ILE A 5 18.72 -11.83 -46.86
C ILE A 5 19.48 -12.95 -46.18
N GLN A 6 19.32 -13.17 -44.88
CA GLN A 6 19.74 -14.40 -44.21
C GLN A 6 18.56 -15.17 -43.63
N SER A 7 18.23 -16.16 -44.34
CA SER A 7 17.87 -17.56 -44.04
C SER A 7 17.40 -17.88 -42.58
N ILE A 8 16.11 -18.12 -42.49
CA ILE A 8 15.46 -18.78 -41.34
C ILE A 8 15.66 -20.30 -41.47
N LYS A 9 16.44 -20.89 -40.59
CA LYS A 9 16.53 -22.35 -40.43
C LYS A 9 15.34 -22.89 -39.64
N THR A 10 14.41 -23.52 -40.34
CA THR A 10 13.37 -24.41 -39.79
C THR A 10 14.02 -25.60 -39.09
N ARG A 11 13.83 -25.72 -37.77
CA ARG A 11 14.11 -26.97 -37.03
C ARG A 11 12.81 -27.71 -36.84
N THR A 12 12.73 -28.85 -37.50
CA THR A 12 11.72 -29.88 -37.39
C THR A 12 11.77 -30.48 -35.97
N ILE A 13 10.67 -30.32 -35.23
CA ILE A 13 10.49 -31.02 -33.93
C ILE A 13 9.70 -32.27 -34.19
N GLY A 14 10.34 -33.42 -33.93
CA GLY A 14 9.74 -34.72 -34.07
C GLY A 14 8.64 -34.99 -33.04
N LEU A 15 7.52 -35.43 -33.52
CA LEU A 15 6.39 -35.94 -32.72
C LEU A 15 6.77 -37.32 -32.14
N ILE A 16 6.91 -37.38 -30.82
CA ILE A 16 6.91 -38.68 -30.09
C ILE A 16 5.48 -38.90 -29.59
N ALA A 17 4.79 -39.82 -30.21
CA ALA A 17 3.50 -40.31 -29.76
C ALA A 17 3.70 -41.27 -28.61
N LEU A 18 3.36 -40.88 -27.39
CA LEU A 18 3.31 -41.75 -26.23
C LEU A 18 1.87 -42.25 -26.07
N ALA A 19 1.62 -43.53 -26.42
CA ALA A 19 0.35 -44.20 -26.17
C ALA A 19 0.22 -44.53 -24.68
N ILE A 20 -0.66 -43.83 -23.98
CA ILE A 20 -1.06 -44.17 -22.60
C ILE A 20 -2.31 -45.05 -22.70
N THR A 21 -2.15 -46.34 -22.39
CA THR A 21 -3.26 -47.31 -22.19
C THR A 21 -3.97 -46.98 -20.88
N VAL A 22 -5.22 -46.51 -20.97
CA VAL A 22 -6.10 -46.30 -19.81
C VAL A 22 -6.70 -47.66 -19.43
N GLY A 23 -6.21 -48.20 -18.31
CA GLY A 23 -6.86 -49.34 -17.66
C GLY A 23 -8.10 -48.84 -16.87
N LEU A 24 -9.29 -49.23 -17.34
CA LEU A 24 -10.53 -49.08 -16.57
C LEU A 24 -10.52 -50.10 -15.41
N THR A 25 -10.31 -49.62 -14.19
CA THR A 25 -10.72 -50.37 -12.99
C THR A 25 -12.01 -49.71 -12.47
N ALA A 26 -13.12 -50.34 -12.74
CA ALA A 26 -14.39 -50.01 -12.09
C ALA A 26 -14.33 -50.51 -10.64
N ILE A 27 -14.21 -49.63 -9.68
CA ILE A 27 -14.48 -49.89 -8.28
C ILE A 27 -15.86 -49.30 -7.98
N ALA A 28 -16.86 -50.16 -8.01
CA ALA A 28 -18.15 -49.88 -7.40
C ALA A 28 -18.00 -50.11 -5.89
N CYS A 29 -18.16 -49.02 -5.10
CA CYS A 29 -18.49 -49.11 -3.69
C CYS A 29 -19.39 -47.96 -3.29
N GLY A 30 -20.45 -48.36 -2.74
CA GLY A 30 -21.61 -47.66 -2.31
C GLY A 30 -21.45 -46.54 -1.30
N GLY A 31 -22.45 -45.72 -1.29
CA GLY A 31 -23.11 -45.15 -0.13
C GLY A 31 -22.31 -44.21 0.76
N GLY A 32 -22.51 -42.93 0.58
CA GLY A 32 -22.11 -41.93 1.56
C GLY A 32 -22.27 -40.56 0.93
N GLY A 33 -23.47 -39.96 1.00
CA GLY A 33 -23.72 -38.57 0.62
C GLY A 33 -22.93 -37.65 1.50
N GLY A 34 -21.86 -37.12 0.97
CA GLY A 34 -21.12 -35.98 1.47
C GLY A 34 -20.82 -35.16 0.25
N GLY A 35 -21.80 -34.36 -0.20
CA GLY A 35 -21.52 -33.27 -1.11
C GLY A 35 -20.64 -32.29 -0.37
N SER A 36 -19.33 -32.43 -0.54
CA SER A 36 -18.45 -31.30 -0.32
C SER A 36 -18.78 -30.30 -1.42
N THR A 37 -19.77 -29.44 -1.15
CA THR A 37 -19.79 -28.13 -1.73
C THR A 37 -18.41 -27.60 -1.38
N ALA A 38 -17.51 -27.51 -2.40
CA ALA A 38 -16.39 -26.59 -2.30
C ALA A 38 -17.05 -25.25 -2.05
N ALA A 39 -17.15 -24.89 -0.78
CA ALA A 39 -17.50 -23.56 -0.39
C ALA A 39 -16.58 -22.68 -1.23
N ASN A 40 -17.13 -21.74 -1.94
CA ASN A 40 -16.37 -20.66 -2.54
C ASN A 40 -15.62 -19.99 -1.38
N ALA A 41 -14.46 -20.51 -1.07
CA ALA A 41 -13.59 -19.94 -0.07
C ALA A 41 -13.16 -18.60 -0.65
N GLY A 42 -13.82 -17.54 -0.24
CA GLY A 42 -13.44 -16.18 -0.56
C GLY A 42 -11.98 -15.95 -0.15
N ILE A 43 -11.41 -14.83 -0.57
CA ILE A 43 -10.07 -14.45 -0.11
C ILE A 43 -10.18 -14.16 1.39
N PRO A 44 -9.33 -14.79 2.23
CA PRO A 44 -9.31 -14.49 3.66
C PRO A 44 -9.06 -12.99 3.90
N PRO A 45 -9.71 -12.35 4.89
CA PRO A 45 -9.54 -10.93 5.18
C PRO A 45 -8.08 -10.51 5.36
N GLU A 46 -7.27 -11.36 6.01
CA GLU A 46 -5.84 -11.15 6.23
C GLU A 46 -5.07 -11.03 4.90
N GLN A 47 -5.43 -11.85 3.92
CA GLN A 47 -4.81 -11.82 2.59
C GLN A 47 -5.31 -10.64 1.76
N ALA A 48 -6.59 -10.27 1.90
CA ALA A 48 -7.16 -9.13 1.21
C ALA A 48 -6.49 -7.81 1.63
N VAL A 49 -6.27 -7.60 2.93
CA VAL A 49 -5.56 -6.39 3.41
C VAL A 49 -4.09 -6.37 3.00
N ASP A 50 -3.41 -7.52 2.90
CA ASP A 50 -2.05 -7.61 2.39
C ASP A 50 -1.97 -7.18 0.91
N TYR A 51 -2.93 -7.57 0.08
CA TYR A 51 -3.01 -7.14 -1.32
C TYR A 51 -3.26 -5.63 -1.43
N ILE A 52 -4.21 -5.11 -0.67
CA ILE A 52 -4.51 -3.67 -0.64
C ILE A 52 -3.27 -2.89 -0.19
N HIS A 53 -2.64 -3.30 0.90
CA HIS A 53 -1.42 -2.66 1.40
C HIS A 53 -0.30 -2.67 0.36
N THR A 54 -0.12 -3.78 -0.36
CA THR A 54 0.92 -3.87 -1.41
C THR A 54 0.75 -2.80 -2.47
N VAL A 55 -0.49 -2.53 -2.93
CA VAL A 55 -0.78 -1.46 -3.90
C VAL A 55 -0.53 -0.08 -3.29
N LEU A 56 -1.06 0.17 -2.11
CA LEU A 56 -0.90 1.46 -1.41
C LEU A 56 0.58 1.78 -1.15
N LEU A 57 1.36 0.78 -0.71
CA LEU A 57 2.79 0.94 -0.48
C LEU A 57 3.54 1.23 -1.77
N ALA A 58 3.20 0.53 -2.87
CA ALA A 58 3.82 0.74 -4.18
C ALA A 58 3.56 2.16 -4.69
N ASP A 59 2.31 2.62 -4.67
CA ASP A 59 1.93 3.96 -5.13
C ASP A 59 2.56 5.06 -4.28
N ARG A 60 2.52 4.92 -2.94
CA ARG A 60 3.16 5.86 -2.02
C ARG A 60 4.67 5.93 -2.24
N THR A 61 5.33 4.78 -2.39
CA THR A 61 6.77 4.69 -2.63
C THR A 61 7.15 5.30 -3.97
N ALA A 62 6.40 5.00 -5.04
CA ALA A 62 6.62 5.55 -6.37
C ALA A 62 6.47 7.08 -6.36
N TYR A 63 5.39 7.60 -5.76
CA TYR A 63 5.18 9.03 -5.62
C TYR A 63 6.33 9.71 -4.85
N THR A 64 6.70 9.17 -3.69
CA THR A 64 7.77 9.73 -2.86
C THR A 64 9.11 9.76 -3.58
N LYS A 65 9.52 8.64 -4.22
CA LYS A 65 10.84 8.53 -4.88
C LYS A 65 10.90 9.25 -6.22
N HIS A 66 9.87 9.16 -7.03
CA HIS A 66 9.91 9.61 -8.41
C HIS A 66 9.27 10.99 -8.65
N VAL A 67 8.46 11.48 -7.71
CA VAL A 67 7.92 12.84 -7.76
C VAL A 67 8.59 13.71 -6.70
N ILE A 68 8.38 13.45 -5.42
CA ILE A 68 8.82 14.34 -4.34
C ILE A 68 10.34 14.43 -4.24
N ASN A 69 11.02 13.30 -4.10
CA ASN A 69 12.48 13.28 -4.03
C ASN A 69 13.14 13.84 -5.29
N ARG A 70 12.52 13.63 -6.46
CA ARG A 70 12.99 14.21 -7.71
C ARG A 70 12.84 15.73 -7.74
N LEU A 71 11.71 16.27 -7.31
CA LEU A 71 11.52 17.72 -7.21
C LEU A 71 12.55 18.34 -6.28
N GLN A 72 12.74 17.81 -5.09
CA GLN A 72 13.75 18.32 -4.13
C GLN A 72 15.18 18.28 -4.70
N THR A 73 15.54 17.25 -5.48
CA THR A 73 16.85 17.19 -6.13
C THR A 73 17.01 18.19 -7.29
N LEU A 74 15.91 18.76 -7.79
CA LEU A 74 15.93 19.75 -8.86
C LEU A 74 15.83 21.19 -8.35
N GLU A 75 15.38 21.40 -7.12
CA GLU A 75 15.16 22.74 -6.51
C GLU A 75 16.42 23.62 -6.48
N GLY A 76 17.61 23.04 -6.39
CA GLY A 76 18.89 23.79 -6.42
C GLY A 76 19.47 24.04 -7.80
N LYS A 77 18.83 23.60 -8.89
CA LYS A 77 19.30 23.83 -10.25
C LYS A 77 18.72 25.10 -10.82
N GLU A 78 19.55 25.86 -11.60
CA GLU A 78 19.11 27.06 -12.28
C GLU A 78 17.85 26.79 -13.10
N LYS A 79 16.85 27.67 -12.90
CA LYS A 79 15.58 27.60 -13.63
C LYS A 79 15.84 27.91 -15.10
N ALA A 80 15.42 27.04 -15.99
CA ALA A 80 15.37 27.39 -17.40
C ALA A 80 14.41 28.59 -17.58
N ASP A 81 14.79 29.58 -18.37
CA ASP A 81 14.00 30.78 -18.61
C ASP A 81 12.55 30.44 -18.98
N GLY A 82 11.60 30.99 -18.20
CA GLY A 82 10.17 30.84 -18.43
C GLY A 82 9.50 29.62 -17.84
N VAL A 83 10.22 28.72 -17.16
CA VAL A 83 9.62 27.60 -16.45
C VAL A 83 9.42 27.96 -14.98
N VAL A 84 8.16 27.95 -14.52
CA VAL A 84 7.85 28.08 -13.09
C VAL A 84 8.15 26.72 -12.45
N PRO A 85 9.10 26.64 -11.51
CA PRO A 85 9.40 25.37 -10.86
C PRO A 85 8.21 24.94 -10.02
N ALA A 86 7.85 23.67 -10.13
CA ALA A 86 6.97 23.02 -9.16
C ALA A 86 7.79 22.65 -7.92
N GLU A 87 7.21 22.82 -6.74
CA GLU A 87 7.80 22.42 -5.46
C GLU A 87 6.84 21.51 -4.69
N ALA A 88 7.39 20.65 -3.84
CA ALA A 88 6.58 19.86 -2.92
C ALA A 88 6.41 20.62 -1.62
N THR A 89 5.19 21.07 -1.32
CA THR A 89 4.93 21.95 -0.18
C THR A 89 3.59 21.64 0.49
N GLU A 90 3.46 21.97 1.77
CA GLU A 90 2.19 21.86 2.49
C GLU A 90 1.10 22.76 1.90
N GLY A 91 1.47 23.95 1.45
CA GLY A 91 0.58 24.93 0.80
C GLY A 91 0.44 24.73 -0.71
N TRP A 92 0.56 23.51 -1.23
CA TRP A 92 0.60 23.19 -2.66
C TRP A 92 -0.59 23.74 -3.46
N GLN A 93 -1.76 23.88 -2.83
CA GLN A 93 -2.97 24.44 -3.49
C GLN A 93 -2.88 25.94 -3.75
N GLU A 94 -2.08 26.66 -2.95
CA GLU A 94 -1.93 28.11 -3.00
C GLU A 94 -0.67 28.53 -3.78
N THR A 95 0.14 27.56 -4.16
CA THR A 95 1.41 27.77 -4.88
C THR A 95 1.43 26.95 -6.17
N ASN A 96 2.53 27.01 -6.93
CA ASN A 96 2.78 26.08 -8.04
C ASN A 96 3.33 24.75 -7.51
N GLY A 97 2.70 24.22 -6.47
CA GLY A 97 3.19 23.08 -5.74
C GLY A 97 2.52 21.77 -6.13
N VAL A 98 3.11 20.68 -5.63
CA VAL A 98 2.49 19.35 -5.58
C VAL A 98 2.34 18.93 -4.12
N PRO A 99 1.31 18.13 -3.77
CA PRO A 99 1.09 17.70 -2.41
C PRO A 99 2.26 16.87 -1.87
N LEU A 100 2.55 17.00 -0.60
CA LEU A 100 3.49 16.11 0.09
C LEU A 100 2.96 14.67 0.12
N PRO A 101 3.83 13.64 0.32
CA PRO A 101 3.40 12.25 0.29
C PRO A 101 2.24 11.90 1.23
N ALA A 102 2.22 12.49 2.43
CA ALA A 102 1.12 12.28 3.37
C ALA A 102 -0.18 12.96 2.92
N GLN A 103 -0.08 14.14 2.29
CA GLN A 103 -1.25 14.84 1.74
C GLN A 103 -1.82 14.09 0.52
N MET A 104 -0.96 13.62 -0.39
CA MET A 104 -1.39 12.81 -1.54
C MET A 104 -2.10 11.54 -1.06
N PHE A 105 -1.54 10.87 -0.04
CA PHE A 105 -2.13 9.66 0.52
C PHE A 105 -3.50 9.92 1.15
N ARG A 106 -3.63 11.04 1.90
CA ARG A 106 -4.91 11.48 2.48
C ARG A 106 -5.96 11.77 1.40
N LEU A 107 -5.60 12.51 0.34
CA LEU A 107 -6.50 12.77 -0.79
C LEU A 107 -6.99 11.47 -1.42
N GLY A 108 -6.09 10.50 -1.61
CA GLY A 108 -6.47 9.16 -2.10
C GLY A 108 -7.41 8.42 -1.15
N SER A 109 -7.18 8.52 0.17
CA SER A 109 -8.04 7.87 1.17
C SER A 109 -9.45 8.50 1.24
N GLU A 110 -9.55 9.81 1.05
CA GLU A 110 -10.83 10.52 0.98
C GLU A 110 -11.65 10.07 -0.24
N VAL A 111 -11.03 10.02 -1.43
CA VAL A 111 -11.66 9.50 -2.66
C VAL A 111 -12.06 8.03 -2.53
N ALA A 112 -11.21 7.21 -1.89
CA ALA A 112 -11.52 5.80 -1.68
C ALA A 112 -12.69 5.60 -0.72
N ALA A 113 -12.76 6.38 0.36
CA ALA A 113 -13.86 6.34 1.34
C ALA A 113 -15.19 6.76 0.69
N GLU A 114 -15.19 7.85 -0.10
CA GLU A 114 -16.35 8.32 -0.86
C GLU A 114 -16.84 7.25 -1.86
N THR A 115 -15.91 6.67 -2.64
CA THR A 115 -16.23 5.60 -3.59
C THR A 115 -16.73 4.33 -2.89
N ALA A 116 -16.20 4.00 -1.72
CA ALA A 116 -16.62 2.85 -0.93
C ALA A 116 -18.03 3.06 -0.35
N ASP A 117 -18.35 4.27 0.12
CA ASP A 117 -19.68 4.64 0.60
C ASP A 117 -20.74 4.55 -0.51
N GLU A 118 -20.44 5.11 -1.71
CA GLU A 118 -21.31 4.99 -2.89
C GLU A 118 -21.62 3.52 -3.26
N LYS A 119 -20.67 2.62 -3.04
CA LYS A 119 -20.83 1.18 -3.34
C LYS A 119 -21.35 0.37 -2.15
N GLY A 120 -21.50 0.97 -0.97
CA GLY A 120 -21.91 0.29 0.25
C GLY A 120 -20.91 -0.76 0.76
N ILE A 121 -19.60 -0.59 0.47
CA ILE A 121 -18.58 -1.56 0.89
C ILE A 121 -17.82 -1.18 2.15
N GLY A 122 -18.03 0.02 2.71
CA GLY A 122 -17.53 0.43 4.03
C GLY A 122 -16.00 0.38 4.25
N PHE A 123 -15.23 0.14 3.20
CA PHE A 123 -13.77 0.06 3.25
C PHE A 123 -13.14 1.43 3.50
N THR A 124 -12.15 1.48 4.40
CA THR A 124 -11.36 2.70 4.63
C THR A 124 -9.88 2.39 4.81
N TYR A 125 -9.04 3.36 4.46
CA TYR A 125 -7.63 3.35 4.85
C TYR A 125 -7.19 4.76 5.22
N ASN A 126 -6.13 4.88 6.04
CA ASN A 126 -5.58 6.17 6.44
C ASN A 126 -4.10 6.03 6.82
N LEU A 127 -3.44 7.19 7.03
CA LEU A 127 -2.10 7.29 7.56
C LEU A 127 -2.19 7.84 8.98
N ILE A 128 -1.54 7.16 9.93
CA ILE A 128 -1.45 7.61 11.33
C ILE A 128 -0.01 7.57 11.81
N SER A 129 0.31 8.40 12.80
CA SER A 129 1.66 8.45 13.38
C SER A 129 1.63 8.92 14.82
N THR A 130 2.46 8.31 15.67
CA THR A 130 2.77 8.79 17.01
C THR A 130 3.54 10.13 16.95
N TRP A 131 4.29 10.37 15.86
CA TRP A 131 5.07 11.59 15.62
C TRP A 131 4.41 12.45 14.54
N ASN A 132 3.10 12.65 14.67
CA ASN A 132 2.31 13.37 13.69
C ASN A 132 2.67 14.87 13.64
N ILE A 133 2.85 15.37 12.42
CA ILE A 133 2.95 16.81 12.16
C ILE A 133 1.53 17.40 12.09
N ASN A 134 0.63 16.72 11.38
CA ASN A 134 -0.78 17.09 11.30
C ASN A 134 -1.59 16.33 12.36
N ASP A 135 -2.40 17.06 13.15
CA ASP A 135 -3.20 16.48 14.24
C ASP A 135 -4.24 15.46 13.77
N SER A 136 -4.68 15.53 12.51
CA SER A 136 -5.59 14.54 11.94
C SER A 136 -5.00 13.14 11.84
N HIS A 137 -3.66 13.03 11.82
CA HIS A 137 -2.92 11.78 11.74
C HIS A 137 -2.55 11.18 13.09
N ALA A 138 -2.94 11.80 14.22
CA ALA A 138 -2.72 11.20 15.53
C ALA A 138 -3.58 9.95 15.70
N PRO A 139 -3.07 8.87 16.33
CA PRO A 139 -3.86 7.70 16.70
C PRO A 139 -5.02 8.09 17.64
N LYS A 140 -6.26 7.75 17.30
CA LYS A 140 -7.47 8.17 18.01
C LYS A 140 -8.10 7.05 18.82
N SER A 141 -8.33 5.89 18.18
CA SER A 141 -8.94 4.73 18.82
C SER A 141 -7.94 3.96 19.69
N ASP A 142 -8.45 3.12 20.58
CA ASP A 142 -7.59 2.25 21.40
C ASP A 142 -6.86 1.23 20.54
N PHE A 143 -7.50 0.75 19.46
CA PHE A 143 -6.84 -0.09 18.46
C PHE A 143 -5.66 0.64 17.81
N GLU A 144 -5.87 1.86 17.32
CA GLU A 144 -4.81 2.64 16.64
C GLU A 144 -3.61 2.92 17.56
N LYS A 145 -3.86 3.25 18.83
CA LYS A 145 -2.80 3.48 19.83
C LYS A 145 -2.01 2.21 20.09
N LYS A 146 -2.69 1.09 20.36
CA LYS A 146 -2.08 -0.22 20.59
C LYS A 146 -1.30 -0.68 19.36
N ALA A 147 -1.90 -0.57 18.17
CA ALA A 147 -1.27 -0.97 16.92
C ALA A 147 -0.01 -0.13 16.61
N MET A 148 -0.06 1.21 16.82
CA MET A 148 1.11 2.07 16.66
C MET A 148 2.24 1.74 17.65
N GLU A 149 1.90 1.41 18.91
CA GLU A 149 2.89 0.98 19.91
C GLU A 149 3.61 -0.29 19.45
N GLU A 150 2.87 -1.30 19.01
CA GLU A 150 3.45 -2.57 18.54
C GLU A 150 4.26 -2.39 17.25
N VAL A 151 3.74 -1.64 16.28
CA VAL A 151 4.45 -1.35 15.01
C VAL A 151 5.74 -0.57 15.27
N ASN A 152 5.71 0.43 16.15
CA ASN A 152 6.92 1.19 16.51
C ASN A 152 7.98 0.33 17.20
N LYS A 153 7.55 -0.66 17.99
CA LYS A 153 8.44 -1.56 18.72
C LYS A 153 9.03 -2.67 17.86
N THR A 154 8.23 -3.23 16.96
CA THR A 154 8.60 -4.45 16.21
C THR A 154 9.03 -4.16 14.77
N GLY A 155 8.53 -3.08 14.17
CA GLY A 155 8.65 -2.79 12.74
C GLY A 155 7.83 -3.72 11.85
N GLU A 156 6.93 -4.54 12.45
CA GLU A 156 6.07 -5.52 11.78
C GLU A 156 4.61 -5.07 11.80
N PRO A 157 3.76 -5.54 10.86
CA PRO A 157 2.34 -5.23 10.84
C PRO A 157 1.60 -5.73 12.07
N TYR A 158 0.65 -4.94 12.57
CA TYR A 158 -0.30 -5.34 13.61
C TYR A 158 -1.69 -5.54 13.00
N LYS A 159 -2.33 -6.68 13.28
CA LYS A 159 -3.62 -7.07 12.69
C LYS A 159 -4.55 -7.60 13.79
N GLU A 160 -5.82 -7.21 13.77
CA GLU A 160 -6.82 -7.65 14.74
C GLU A 160 -8.25 -7.47 14.18
N TYR A 161 -9.18 -8.31 14.64
CA TYR A 161 -10.61 -8.10 14.44
C TYR A 161 -11.13 -7.07 15.44
N GLN A 162 -11.96 -6.13 15.00
CA GLN A 162 -12.57 -5.14 15.87
C GLN A 162 -13.98 -4.78 15.42
N GLU A 163 -14.76 -4.23 16.35
CA GLU A 163 -16.07 -3.66 16.06
C GLU A 163 -15.97 -2.14 15.99
N ILE A 164 -16.45 -1.56 14.90
CA ILE A 164 -16.51 -0.11 14.71
C ILE A 164 -17.97 0.25 14.37
N GLY A 165 -18.63 0.99 15.27
CA GLY A 165 -20.01 1.44 15.04
C GLY A 165 -21.04 0.31 14.87
N GLY A 166 -20.79 -0.87 15.46
CA GLY A 166 -21.67 -2.04 15.34
C GLY A 166 -21.41 -2.91 14.12
N GLN A 167 -20.39 -2.59 13.32
CA GLN A 167 -19.93 -3.38 12.17
C GLN A 167 -18.63 -4.07 12.51
N GLN A 168 -18.47 -5.33 12.14
CA GLN A 168 -17.22 -6.07 12.28
C GLN A 168 -16.23 -5.68 11.18
N TYR A 169 -14.98 -5.48 11.58
CA TYR A 169 -13.85 -5.18 10.69
C TYR A 169 -12.66 -6.08 10.96
N PHE A 170 -11.97 -6.45 9.91
CA PHE A 170 -10.57 -6.86 10.00
C PHE A 170 -9.70 -5.63 9.77
N SER A 171 -8.99 -5.19 10.80
CA SER A 171 -8.15 -4.00 10.78
C SER A 171 -6.67 -4.36 10.84
N ALA A 172 -5.87 -3.71 10.02
CA ALA A 172 -4.44 -3.92 9.94
C ALA A 172 -3.70 -2.59 9.89
N LEU A 173 -2.64 -2.46 10.71
CA LEU A 173 -1.70 -1.35 10.65
C LEU A 173 -0.35 -1.85 10.15
N TYR A 174 0.12 -1.27 9.05
CA TYR A 174 1.41 -1.58 8.44
C TYR A 174 2.41 -0.45 8.70
N PRO A 175 3.69 -0.75 8.99
CA PRO A 175 4.69 0.28 9.20
C PRO A 175 4.91 1.13 7.93
N ASP A 176 4.81 2.45 8.07
CA ASP A 176 5.21 3.41 7.05
C ASP A 176 6.65 3.87 7.33
N LYS A 177 7.58 3.46 6.47
CA LYS A 177 9.01 3.66 6.67
C LYS A 177 9.56 4.80 5.81
N ALA A 178 10.62 5.44 6.30
CA ALA A 178 11.36 6.45 5.55
C ALA A 178 12.03 5.83 4.32
N VAL A 179 11.43 5.99 3.14
CA VAL A 179 11.87 5.38 1.87
C VAL A 179 12.72 6.30 0.99
N ALA A 180 12.88 7.57 1.40
CA ALA A 180 13.66 8.58 0.69
C ALA A 180 14.22 9.62 1.66
N GLU A 181 15.36 10.24 1.30
CA GLU A 181 15.96 11.36 2.06
C GLU A 181 14.98 12.51 2.29
N ALA A 182 14.06 12.73 1.36
CA ALA A 182 12.99 13.71 1.49
C ALA A 182 12.13 13.51 2.74
N CYS A 183 11.84 12.25 3.12
CA CYS A 183 11.08 11.93 4.34
C CYS A 183 11.85 12.39 5.57
N VAL A 184 13.11 11.96 5.67
CA VAL A 184 14.01 12.20 6.82
C VAL A 184 14.27 13.70 6.98
N THR A 185 14.65 14.36 5.89
CA THR A 185 14.98 15.79 5.91
C THR A 185 13.79 16.63 6.34
N CYS A 186 12.62 16.41 5.73
CA CYS A 186 11.40 17.16 6.06
C CYS A 186 11.05 16.99 7.54
N HIS A 187 10.89 15.76 8.01
CA HIS A 187 10.48 15.51 9.39
C HIS A 187 11.48 16.03 10.42
N ASN A 188 12.79 15.82 10.21
CA ASN A 188 13.82 16.25 11.15
C ASN A 188 14.05 17.77 11.22
N THR A 189 13.52 18.53 10.25
CA THR A 189 13.66 19.98 10.20
C THR A 189 12.33 20.73 10.35
N HIS A 190 11.19 20.01 10.35
CA HIS A 190 9.87 20.63 10.42
C HIS A 190 9.63 21.27 11.80
N PRO A 191 9.20 22.54 11.87
CA PRO A 191 9.03 23.24 13.15
C PRO A 191 8.13 22.52 14.15
N VAL A 192 6.99 21.97 13.68
CA VAL A 192 6.05 21.22 14.54
C VAL A 192 6.70 19.95 15.09
N HIS A 193 7.51 19.24 14.28
CA HIS A 193 8.21 18.06 14.75
C HIS A 193 9.26 18.41 15.81
N LEU A 194 10.06 19.45 15.59
CA LEU A 194 11.07 19.91 16.52
C LEU A 194 10.47 20.40 17.83
N GLU A 195 9.28 21.01 17.80
CA GLU A 195 8.57 21.47 18.99
C GLU A 195 7.97 20.30 19.79
N ARG A 196 7.27 19.36 19.10
CA ARG A 196 6.55 18.26 19.77
C ARG A 196 7.42 17.09 20.16
N TYR A 197 8.45 16.81 19.34
CA TYR A 197 9.28 15.59 19.45
C TYR A 197 10.78 15.92 19.36
N PRO A 198 11.32 16.82 20.19
CA PRO A 198 12.69 17.33 20.05
C PRO A 198 13.78 16.24 20.12
N ASP A 199 13.49 15.14 20.82
CA ASP A 199 14.43 14.03 20.99
C ASP A 199 14.28 12.94 19.90
N LYS A 200 13.24 13.03 19.04
CA LYS A 200 13.03 12.07 17.96
C LYS A 200 13.67 12.55 16.67
N LYS A 201 14.65 11.79 16.21
CA LYS A 201 15.24 11.95 14.88
C LYS A 201 15.01 10.67 14.08
N PHE A 202 14.68 10.86 12.82
CA PHE A 202 14.49 9.76 11.88
C PHE A 202 15.74 9.54 11.04
N GLU A 203 15.97 8.27 10.70
CA GLU A 203 16.95 7.82 9.72
C GLU A 203 16.23 7.06 8.60
N MET A 204 16.95 6.77 7.52
CA MET A 204 16.41 5.96 6.43
C MET A 204 15.98 4.59 6.94
N ASN A 205 14.80 4.15 6.51
CA ASN A 205 14.10 2.93 6.91
C ASN A 205 13.49 2.93 8.33
N ASP A 206 13.59 4.02 9.08
CA ASP A 206 12.84 4.15 10.33
C ASP A 206 11.33 4.12 10.10
N VAL A 207 10.60 3.56 11.06
CA VAL A 207 9.15 3.66 11.11
C VAL A 207 8.79 5.11 11.48
N MET A 208 8.06 5.79 10.60
CA MET A 208 7.61 7.17 10.78
C MET A 208 6.13 7.26 11.13
N GLY A 209 5.39 6.18 10.92
CA GLY A 209 3.97 6.07 11.15
C GLY A 209 3.47 4.71 10.69
N GLY A 210 2.18 4.62 10.39
CA GLY A 210 1.58 3.40 9.84
C GLY A 210 0.40 3.68 8.92
N VAL A 211 0.24 2.79 7.95
CA VAL A 211 -0.94 2.73 7.08
C VAL A 211 -1.95 1.81 7.74
N ILE A 212 -3.08 2.36 8.20
CA ILE A 212 -4.21 1.59 8.72
C ILE A 212 -5.18 1.26 7.58
N ILE A 213 -5.65 0.02 7.55
CA ILE A 213 -6.66 -0.47 6.61
C ILE A 213 -7.77 -1.11 7.45
N ASN A 214 -9.01 -0.67 7.25
CA ASN A 214 -10.20 -1.26 7.86
C ASN A 214 -11.03 -1.92 6.76
N LEU A 215 -11.07 -3.25 6.78
CA LEU A 215 -11.84 -4.07 5.85
C LEU A 215 -13.10 -4.55 6.57
N PRO A 216 -14.31 -4.13 6.15
CA PRO A 216 -15.53 -4.66 6.72
C PRO A 216 -15.66 -6.13 6.37
N ILE A 217 -16.14 -6.90 7.33
CA ILE A 217 -16.42 -8.32 7.17
C ILE A 217 -17.86 -8.59 7.56
N ASP A 218 -18.56 -9.37 6.76
CA ASP A 218 -19.88 -9.85 7.13
C ASP A 218 -19.76 -10.89 8.24
N GLU A 219 -20.70 -10.88 9.18
CA GLU A 219 -20.81 -11.97 10.15
C GLU A 219 -21.10 -13.27 9.39
N ALA A 220 -20.31 -14.30 9.63
CA ALA A 220 -20.41 -15.60 8.97
C ALA A 220 -21.60 -16.43 9.53
#